data_d34657fdb8f3711c0f6c59f5ea58feed
#
_entry.id   d34657fdb8f3711c0f6c59f5ea58feed
#
_cell.length_a   1.000
_cell.length_b   1.000
_cell.length_c   1.000
_cell.angle_alpha   90.00
_cell.angle_beta   90.00
_cell.angle_gamma   90.00
#
_symmetry.space_group_name_H-M   'P 1'
#
loop_
_entity.id
_entity.type
_entity.pdbx_description
1 polymer ?
#
loop_
_entity_poly.entity_id
_entity_poly.type
_entity_poly.pdbx_seq_one_letter_code
_entity_poly.pdbx_strand_id
1 'polypeptide(L)'
;MKRIKKKYWCLLLVCTFLTLALSGCRAGNANGQTESEKDGLKVVSTIFPGYDWADVLMNGIDATPGLMMKNGVDMHSFQPTAADIVSLSDADVFIYVGGESDVWVEDALKTAQNQNMVTVNMMKVLSSDQLHLEELSEGMETDHDHAEEDEEVYDEHVWLSLDNAQRICTA
;
A
#
# COMPACT_ATOMS: atom_id res chain seq x y z
N MET A 1 35.37 65.71 15.40
CA MET A 1 34.02 65.61 14.76
C MET A 1 33.89 64.61 13.57
N LYS A 2 34.96 64.14 12.94
CA LYS A 2 34.87 63.19 11.77
C LYS A 2 34.60 61.72 12.14
N ARG A 3 34.91 61.24 13.35
CA ARG A 3 34.73 59.85 13.77
C ARG A 3 33.31 59.52 14.14
N ILE A 4 32.49 60.46 14.56
CA ILE A 4 31.07 60.24 14.93
C ILE A 4 30.24 60.01 13.68
N LYS A 5 30.51 60.73 12.60
CA LYS A 5 29.78 60.56 11.32
C LYS A 5 29.94 59.18 10.70
N LYS A 6 31.12 58.53 10.84
CA LYS A 6 31.33 57.16 10.34
C LYS A 6 30.52 56.10 11.11
N LYS A 7 30.37 56.24 12.42
CA LYS A 7 29.56 55.30 13.22
C LYS A 7 28.08 55.36 12.84
N TYR A 8 27.57 56.53 12.63
CA TYR A 8 26.16 56.66 12.22
C TYR A 8 25.91 56.19 10.77
N TRP A 9 26.91 56.31 9.92
CA TRP A 9 26.81 55.82 8.54
C TRP A 9 26.84 54.28 8.45
N CYS A 10 27.66 53.63 9.27
CA CYS A 10 27.61 52.17 9.42
C CYS A 10 26.29 51.69 10.02
N LEU A 11 25.74 52.42 11.02
CA LEU A 11 24.45 52.07 11.62
C LEU A 11 23.29 52.20 10.60
N LEU A 12 23.32 53.25 9.76
CA LEU A 12 22.36 53.50 8.70
C LEU A 12 22.40 52.38 7.62
N LEU A 13 23.60 51.93 7.23
CA LEU A 13 23.78 50.84 6.28
C LEU A 13 23.31 49.49 6.83
N VAL A 14 23.53 49.23 8.11
CA VAL A 14 23.04 47.99 8.76
C VAL A 14 21.50 48.02 8.87
N CYS A 15 20.91 49.15 9.23
CA CYS A 15 19.45 49.28 9.28
C CYS A 15 18.80 49.13 7.90
N THR A 16 19.39 49.66 6.82
CA THR A 16 18.86 49.50 5.46
C THR A 16 19.00 48.05 4.96
N PHE A 17 20.03 47.35 5.35
CA PHE A 17 20.21 45.95 5.00
C PHE A 17 19.21 45.05 5.75
N LEU A 18 18.93 45.38 7.02
CA LEU A 18 17.98 44.66 7.84
C LEU A 18 16.50 44.83 7.35
N THR A 19 16.17 46.02 6.83
CA THR A 19 14.83 46.28 6.27
C THR A 19 14.60 45.61 4.92
N LEU A 20 15.64 45.39 4.11
CA LEU A 20 15.54 44.61 2.86
C LEU A 20 15.38 43.10 3.11
N ALA A 21 15.88 42.58 4.22
CA ALA A 21 15.75 41.16 4.57
C ALA A 21 14.34 40.81 5.07
N LEU A 22 13.56 41.76 5.55
CA LEU A 22 12.18 41.55 6.01
C LEU A 22 11.12 41.71 4.91
N SER A 23 11.49 42.20 3.74
CA SER A 23 10.53 42.37 2.60
C SER A 23 10.37 41.11 1.75
N GLY A 24 11.03 39.99 2.11
CA GLY A 24 10.98 38.72 1.39
C GLY A 24 9.74 37.87 1.64
N CYS A 25 8.91 38.19 2.63
CA CYS A 25 7.62 37.55 2.83
C CYS A 25 6.52 38.32 2.08
N ARG A 26 6.57 38.28 0.75
CA ARG A 26 5.39 38.57 -0.02
C ARG A 26 4.37 37.48 0.26
N ALA A 27 3.36 37.84 1.04
CA ALA A 27 2.15 37.06 1.17
C ALA A 27 1.62 36.82 -0.24
N GLY A 28 1.97 35.67 -0.81
CA GLY A 28 1.26 35.08 -1.91
C GLY A 28 -0.16 34.88 -1.41
N ASN A 29 -1.09 35.42 -2.15
CA ASN A 29 -2.52 35.33 -1.95
C ASN A 29 -2.89 33.88 -1.59
N ALA A 30 -3.19 33.64 -0.32
CA ALA A 30 -3.67 32.35 0.15
C ALA A 30 -5.15 32.25 -0.25
N ASN A 31 -5.39 32.15 -1.55
CA ASN A 31 -6.55 31.56 -2.16
C ASN A 31 -6.08 30.38 -3.02
N GLY A 32 -5.11 29.64 -2.51
CA GLY A 32 -4.88 28.26 -2.86
C GLY A 32 -5.88 27.46 -2.04
N GLN A 33 -7.03 27.19 -2.62
CA GLN A 33 -7.55 25.86 -2.46
C GLN A 33 -6.35 24.94 -2.69
N THR A 34 -5.89 24.29 -1.66
CA THR A 34 -5.27 22.98 -1.82
C THR A 34 -6.36 22.14 -2.48
N GLU A 35 -6.42 22.18 -3.82
CA GLU A 35 -6.77 21.00 -4.52
C GLU A 35 -5.78 19.97 -3.94
N SER A 36 -6.25 19.13 -3.05
CA SER A 36 -5.71 17.83 -2.83
C SER A 36 -5.52 17.32 -4.26
N GLU A 37 -4.28 17.28 -4.77
CA GLU A 37 -3.98 16.42 -5.90
C GLU A 37 -4.60 15.10 -5.46
N LYS A 38 -5.71 14.73 -6.09
CA LYS A 38 -6.24 13.39 -5.94
C LYS A 38 -5.15 12.54 -6.56
N ASP A 39 -4.23 12.07 -5.70
CA ASP A 39 -3.44 10.92 -6.06
C ASP A 39 -4.44 9.91 -6.61
N GLY A 40 -4.17 9.39 -7.82
CA GLY A 40 -5.06 8.42 -8.44
C GLY A 40 -5.30 7.22 -7.51
N LEU A 41 -6.24 6.39 -7.83
CA LEU A 41 -6.61 5.22 -7.03
C LEU A 41 -5.36 4.34 -6.76
N LYS A 42 -5.06 4.10 -5.49
CA LYS A 42 -3.92 3.25 -5.06
C LYS A 42 -4.42 1.82 -4.84
N VAL A 43 -3.98 0.92 -5.69
CA VAL A 43 -4.32 -0.51 -5.60
C VAL A 43 -3.07 -1.30 -5.26
N VAL A 44 -3.11 -2.08 -4.19
CA VAL A 44 -1.97 -2.91 -3.75
C VAL A 44 -2.40 -4.38 -3.77
N SER A 45 -1.58 -5.24 -4.36
CA SER A 45 -1.78 -6.69 -4.33
C SER A 45 -0.60 -7.40 -3.69
N THR A 46 -0.87 -8.47 -2.94
CA THR A 46 0.17 -9.34 -2.39
C THR A 46 0.89 -10.10 -3.49
N ILE A 47 0.17 -10.67 -4.45
CA ILE A 47 0.69 -11.55 -5.50
C ILE A 47 0.53 -10.97 -6.91
N PHE A 48 1.35 -11.48 -7.83
CA PHE A 48 1.35 -11.03 -9.22
C PHE A 48 0.00 -11.18 -9.94
N PRO A 49 -0.76 -12.30 -9.84
CA PRO A 49 -2.05 -12.41 -10.52
C PRO A 49 -3.02 -11.28 -10.16
N GLY A 50 -3.18 -10.96 -8.88
CA GLY A 50 -4.03 -9.86 -8.44
C GLY A 50 -3.56 -8.49 -8.94
N TYR A 51 -2.25 -8.27 -8.98
CA TYR A 51 -1.65 -7.08 -9.54
C TYR A 51 -1.93 -6.95 -11.05
N ASP A 52 -1.69 -8.01 -11.82
CA ASP A 52 -1.85 -8.02 -13.28
C ASP A 52 -3.32 -7.80 -13.69
N TRP A 53 -4.24 -8.45 -13.00
CA TRP A 53 -5.68 -8.24 -13.24
C TRP A 53 -6.11 -6.82 -12.90
N ALA A 54 -5.64 -6.28 -11.78
CA ALA A 54 -5.93 -4.91 -11.39
C ALA A 54 -5.39 -3.92 -12.43
N ASP A 55 -4.15 -4.08 -12.90
CA ASP A 55 -3.54 -3.24 -13.92
C ASP A 55 -4.36 -3.23 -15.22
N VAL A 56 -4.82 -4.40 -15.66
CA VAL A 56 -5.67 -4.53 -16.85
C VAL A 56 -7.04 -3.87 -16.64
N LEU A 57 -7.69 -4.10 -15.48
CA LEU A 57 -9.02 -3.56 -15.19
C LEU A 57 -9.01 -2.03 -15.00
N MET A 58 -7.90 -1.48 -14.52
CA MET A 58 -7.74 -0.04 -14.33
C MET A 58 -7.27 0.70 -15.58
N ASN A 59 -7.15 0.04 -16.72
CA ASN A 59 -6.73 0.68 -17.96
C ASN A 59 -7.64 1.86 -18.31
N GLY A 60 -7.05 3.07 -18.41
CA GLY A 60 -7.78 4.31 -18.66
C GLY A 60 -8.34 5.00 -17.43
N ILE A 61 -8.07 4.48 -16.24
CA ILE A 61 -8.37 5.11 -14.94
C ILE A 61 -7.07 5.71 -14.38
N ASP A 62 -7.17 6.83 -13.70
CA ASP A 62 -6.05 7.37 -12.92
C ASP A 62 -5.84 6.51 -11.67
N ALA A 63 -4.98 5.52 -11.79
CA ALA A 63 -4.71 4.52 -10.76
C ALA A 63 -3.25 4.07 -10.79
N THR A 64 -2.75 3.68 -9.64
CA THR A 64 -1.37 3.19 -9.47
C THR A 64 -1.39 1.80 -8.84
N PRO A 65 -1.11 0.74 -9.63
CA PRO A 65 -1.01 -0.60 -9.10
C PRO A 65 0.33 -0.82 -8.39
N GLY A 66 0.28 -1.48 -7.26
CA GLY A 66 1.44 -1.90 -6.46
C GLY A 66 1.47 -3.40 -6.25
N LEU A 67 2.65 -4.00 -6.35
CA LEU A 67 2.88 -5.42 -6.05
C LEU A 67 3.82 -5.55 -4.86
N MET A 68 3.41 -6.32 -3.85
CA MET A 68 4.23 -6.59 -2.66
C MET A 68 5.26 -7.69 -2.92
N MET A 69 4.84 -8.86 -3.36
CA MET A 69 5.72 -9.99 -3.63
C MET A 69 6.41 -9.85 -4.99
N LYS A 70 7.62 -9.31 -4.98
CA LYS A 70 8.42 -9.09 -6.18
C LYS A 70 9.46 -10.18 -6.35
N ASN A 71 9.88 -10.42 -7.61
CA ASN A 71 11.06 -11.24 -7.93
C ASN A 71 10.99 -12.72 -7.50
N GLY A 72 9.84 -13.36 -7.63
CA GLY A 72 9.70 -14.80 -7.39
C GLY A 72 9.81 -15.19 -5.91
N VAL A 73 9.45 -14.29 -5.02
CA VAL A 73 9.28 -14.62 -3.61
C VAL A 73 8.13 -15.62 -3.49
N ASP A 74 8.36 -16.68 -2.74
CA ASP A 74 7.34 -17.67 -2.41
C ASP A 74 6.34 -17.10 -1.40
N MET A 75 5.04 -17.25 -1.69
CA MET A 75 3.98 -16.70 -0.86
C MET A 75 3.94 -17.31 0.55
N HIS A 76 4.24 -18.60 0.68
CA HIS A 76 4.22 -19.29 1.98
C HIS A 76 5.34 -18.85 2.93
N SER A 77 6.41 -18.28 2.37
CA SER A 77 7.55 -17.75 3.15
C SER A 77 7.58 -16.21 3.20
N PHE A 78 6.59 -15.54 2.60
CA PHE A 78 6.58 -14.09 2.52
C PHE A 78 6.40 -13.43 3.88
N GLN A 79 7.28 -12.47 4.16
CA GLN A 79 7.18 -11.60 5.32
C GLN A 79 7.19 -10.14 4.84
N PRO A 80 6.13 -9.37 5.08
CA PRO A 80 6.07 -7.99 4.62
C PRO A 80 7.16 -7.14 5.30
N THR A 81 7.80 -6.29 4.51
CA THR A 81 8.70 -5.27 5.04
C THR A 81 7.92 -4.09 5.60
N ALA A 82 8.59 -3.22 6.37
CA ALA A 82 7.96 -1.98 6.82
C ALA A 82 7.47 -1.08 5.66
N ALA A 83 8.15 -1.12 4.51
CA ALA A 83 7.73 -0.39 3.33
C ALA A 83 6.46 -0.99 2.70
N ASP A 84 6.31 -2.31 2.71
CA ASP A 84 5.11 -2.99 2.25
C ASP A 84 3.90 -2.63 3.13
N ILE A 85 4.08 -2.62 4.45
CA ILE A 85 3.03 -2.22 5.40
C ILE A 85 2.61 -0.76 5.19
N VAL A 86 3.55 0.15 4.93
CA VAL A 86 3.24 1.56 4.61
C VAL A 86 2.45 1.64 3.30
N SER A 87 2.86 0.91 2.27
CA SER A 87 2.16 0.89 0.98
C SER A 87 0.73 0.37 1.11
N LEU A 88 0.53 -0.72 1.87
CA LEU A 88 -0.78 -1.26 2.19
C LEU A 88 -1.62 -0.25 2.98
N SER A 89 -1.03 0.38 3.99
CA SER A 89 -1.72 1.30 4.91
C SER A 89 -2.41 2.47 4.20
N ASP A 90 -1.85 2.92 3.08
CA ASP A 90 -2.34 4.05 2.28
C ASP A 90 -3.16 3.61 1.05
N ALA A 91 -3.36 2.31 0.83
CA ALA A 91 -4.08 1.79 -0.32
C ALA A 91 -5.57 2.12 -0.26
N ASP A 92 -6.19 2.36 -1.42
CA ASP A 92 -7.63 2.46 -1.58
C ASP A 92 -8.26 1.07 -1.78
N VAL A 93 -7.54 0.19 -2.47
CA VAL A 93 -7.92 -1.21 -2.66
C VAL A 93 -6.72 -2.10 -2.31
N PHE A 94 -6.97 -3.12 -1.51
CA PHE A 94 -5.98 -4.13 -1.17
C PHE A 94 -6.47 -5.52 -1.55
N ILE A 95 -5.70 -6.20 -2.41
CA ILE A 95 -6.01 -7.51 -2.96
C ILE A 95 -5.03 -8.53 -2.39
N TYR A 96 -5.54 -9.59 -1.77
CA TYR A 96 -4.74 -10.65 -1.18
C TYR A 96 -5.41 -12.01 -1.33
N VAL A 97 -4.64 -13.08 -1.19
CA VAL A 97 -5.15 -14.43 -1.40
C VAL A 97 -6.09 -14.86 -0.27
N GLY A 98 -5.66 -14.67 0.94
CA GLY A 98 -6.24 -15.27 2.14
C GLY A 98 -5.51 -16.57 2.52
N GLY A 99 -6.08 -17.32 3.45
CA GLY A 99 -5.47 -18.55 3.95
C GLY A 99 -4.29 -18.31 4.89
N GLU A 100 -3.46 -19.35 5.07
CA GLU A 100 -2.36 -19.36 6.04
C GLU A 100 -1.21 -18.41 5.66
N SER A 101 -0.95 -18.27 4.36
CA SER A 101 0.12 -17.38 3.87
C SER A 101 -0.15 -15.90 4.16
N ASP A 102 -1.40 -15.53 4.38
CA ASP A 102 -1.83 -14.15 4.59
C ASP A 102 -2.36 -13.87 6.01
N VAL A 103 -2.02 -14.70 7.01
CA VAL A 103 -2.43 -14.50 8.43
C VAL A 103 -1.99 -13.14 8.98
N TRP A 104 -0.87 -12.60 8.51
CA TRP A 104 -0.34 -11.29 8.89
C TRP A 104 -1.24 -10.12 8.44
N VAL A 105 -2.09 -10.33 7.44
CA VAL A 105 -2.95 -9.29 6.84
C VAL A 105 -3.93 -8.72 7.86
N GLU A 106 -4.51 -9.56 8.71
CA GLU A 106 -5.47 -9.11 9.72
C GLU A 106 -4.86 -8.04 10.65
N ASP A 107 -3.63 -8.25 11.10
CA ASP A 107 -2.94 -7.30 11.98
C ASP A 107 -2.51 -6.04 11.21
N ALA A 108 -2.09 -6.18 9.97
CA ALA A 108 -1.76 -5.04 9.12
C ALA A 108 -2.97 -4.13 8.87
N LEU A 109 -4.13 -4.71 8.58
CA LEU A 109 -5.37 -3.96 8.34
C LEU A 109 -5.85 -3.19 9.59
N LYS A 110 -5.64 -3.73 10.81
CA LYS A 110 -5.97 -3.03 12.06
C LYS A 110 -5.21 -1.71 12.22
N THR A 111 -4.04 -1.59 11.60
CA THR A 111 -3.16 -0.43 11.70
C THR A 111 -3.17 0.46 10.46
N ALA A 112 -3.95 0.11 9.45
CA ALA A 112 -4.06 0.87 8.21
C ALA A 112 -4.56 2.30 8.44
N GLN A 113 -3.97 3.29 7.75
CA GLN A 113 -4.37 4.69 7.85
C GLN A 113 -5.66 4.96 7.10
N ASN A 114 -5.83 4.34 5.92
CA ASN A 114 -7.06 4.44 5.15
C ASN A 114 -8.14 3.51 5.70
N GLN A 115 -9.01 4.05 6.53
CA GLN A 115 -10.13 3.30 7.12
C GLN A 115 -11.27 3.01 6.12
N ASN A 116 -11.21 3.56 4.92
CA ASN A 116 -12.17 3.33 3.84
C ASN A 116 -11.63 2.38 2.78
N MET A 117 -10.48 1.73 3.04
CA MET A 117 -9.88 0.76 2.15
C MET A 117 -10.86 -0.37 1.82
N VAL A 118 -10.98 -0.68 0.54
CA VAL A 118 -11.69 -1.87 0.07
C VAL A 118 -10.72 -3.05 0.07
N THR A 119 -11.09 -4.15 0.69
CA THR A 119 -10.26 -5.36 0.70
C THR A 119 -10.90 -6.47 -0.13
N VAL A 120 -10.11 -7.07 -1.00
CA VAL A 120 -10.49 -8.23 -1.80
C VAL A 120 -9.68 -9.43 -1.34
N ASN A 121 -10.30 -10.31 -0.56
CA ASN A 121 -9.75 -11.61 -0.20
C ASN A 121 -10.18 -12.61 -1.26
N MET A 122 -9.26 -13.11 -2.07
CA MET A 122 -9.57 -13.98 -3.21
C MET A 122 -10.31 -15.26 -2.79
N MET A 123 -9.90 -15.90 -1.71
CA MET A 123 -10.55 -17.10 -1.21
C MET A 123 -11.96 -16.82 -0.68
N LYS A 124 -12.18 -15.68 -0.02
CA LYS A 124 -13.50 -15.31 0.50
C LYS A 124 -14.52 -14.90 -0.58
N VAL A 125 -14.05 -14.48 -1.75
CA VAL A 125 -14.91 -14.23 -2.91
C VAL A 125 -15.50 -15.51 -3.46
N LEU A 126 -14.79 -16.62 -3.29
CA LEU A 126 -15.17 -17.93 -3.79
C LEU A 126 -16.10 -18.64 -2.80
N SER A 127 -17.02 -19.44 -3.33
CA SER A 127 -17.84 -20.33 -2.51
C SER A 127 -17.08 -21.62 -2.20
N SER A 128 -17.50 -22.34 -1.16
CA SER A 128 -16.83 -23.56 -0.69
C SER A 128 -16.71 -24.66 -1.74
N ASP A 129 -17.62 -24.71 -2.73
CA ASP A 129 -17.56 -25.66 -3.83
C ASP A 129 -16.51 -25.31 -4.91
N GLN A 130 -15.88 -24.14 -4.79
CA GLN A 130 -14.82 -23.65 -5.67
C GLN A 130 -13.43 -23.70 -5.02
N LEU A 131 -13.40 -23.93 -3.73
CA LEU A 131 -12.18 -24.17 -2.97
C LEU A 131 -11.88 -25.66 -2.97
N HIS A 132 -10.64 -26.01 -3.25
CA HIS A 132 -10.16 -27.38 -3.17
C HIS A 132 -9.38 -27.57 -1.87
N LEU A 133 -9.53 -28.72 -1.24
CA LEU A 133 -8.67 -29.09 -0.12
C LEU A 133 -7.24 -29.27 -0.62
N GLU A 134 -6.30 -28.88 0.19
CA GLU A 134 -4.88 -29.11 -0.10
C GLU A 134 -4.59 -30.61 -0.11
N GLU A 135 -4.15 -31.14 -1.25
CA GLU A 135 -3.74 -32.52 -1.38
C GLU A 135 -2.26 -32.65 -0.97
N LEU A 136 -2.03 -33.23 0.19
CA LEU A 136 -0.67 -33.55 0.64
C LEU A 136 -0.05 -34.59 -0.29
N SER A 137 0.93 -34.20 -1.09
CA SER A 137 1.71 -35.14 -1.89
C SER A 137 2.55 -36.05 -0.97
N GLU A 138 2.62 -37.35 -1.28
CA GLU A 138 3.48 -38.28 -0.54
C GLU A 138 4.93 -37.75 -0.48
N GLY A 139 5.40 -37.46 0.73
CA GLY A 139 6.74 -36.92 1.00
C GLY A 139 6.81 -35.45 1.40
N MET A 140 5.71 -34.71 1.42
CA MET A 140 5.61 -33.45 2.14
C MET A 140 5.25 -33.76 3.60
N GLU A 141 6.25 -33.78 4.46
CA GLU A 141 6.03 -33.76 5.90
C GLU A 141 5.56 -32.34 6.25
N THR A 142 4.33 -32.23 6.72
CA THR A 142 3.88 -30.98 7.32
C THR A 142 4.62 -30.79 8.64
N ASP A 143 5.44 -29.78 8.74
CA ASP A 143 6.17 -29.38 9.97
C ASP A 143 5.22 -28.81 11.04
N HIS A 144 3.93 -29.08 10.91
CA HIS A 144 2.87 -28.62 11.83
C HIS A 144 2.52 -29.74 12.80
N ASP A 145 3.27 -29.78 13.88
CA ASP A 145 3.02 -30.61 15.07
C ASP A 145 1.85 -29.97 15.89
N HIS A 146 0.70 -29.78 15.27
CA HIS A 146 -0.55 -29.39 15.92
C HIS A 146 -1.57 -30.52 15.83
N ALA A 147 -1.39 -31.47 16.75
CA ALA A 147 -2.47 -32.35 17.14
C ALA A 147 -3.51 -31.48 17.87
N GLU A 148 -4.57 -31.07 17.17
CA GLU A 148 -5.95 -31.02 17.66
C GLU A 148 -6.83 -30.27 16.66
N GLU A 149 -7.84 -31.03 16.14
CA GLU A 149 -8.90 -30.70 15.21
C GLU A 149 -8.47 -30.69 13.72
N ASP A 150 -9.14 -31.55 12.92
CA ASP A 150 -9.06 -31.63 11.47
C ASP A 150 -9.60 -30.32 10.84
N GLU A 151 -8.85 -29.22 10.92
CA GLU A 151 -9.17 -28.04 10.13
C GLU A 151 -8.85 -28.35 8.67
N GLU A 152 -9.90 -28.32 7.85
CA GLU A 152 -9.77 -28.47 6.41
C GLU A 152 -8.89 -27.35 5.86
N VAL A 153 -7.67 -27.68 5.44
CA VAL A 153 -6.77 -26.73 4.79
C VAL A 153 -7.10 -26.68 3.31
N TYR A 154 -7.40 -25.49 2.82
CA TYR A 154 -7.74 -25.28 1.41
C TYR A 154 -6.52 -24.81 0.63
N ASP A 155 -6.39 -25.29 -0.61
CA ASP A 155 -5.36 -24.84 -1.54
C ASP A 155 -5.51 -23.34 -1.83
N GLU A 156 -4.48 -22.59 -1.47
CA GLU A 156 -4.43 -21.13 -1.63
C GLU A 156 -4.20 -20.70 -3.08
N HIS A 157 -3.83 -21.62 -4.00
CA HIS A 157 -3.54 -21.29 -5.40
C HIS A 157 -4.80 -21.12 -6.25
N VAL A 158 -5.81 -20.46 -5.67
CA VAL A 158 -7.15 -20.28 -6.26
C VAL A 158 -7.15 -19.54 -7.61
N TRP A 159 -6.14 -18.74 -7.86
CA TRP A 159 -5.98 -17.97 -9.11
C TRP A 159 -5.58 -18.82 -10.33
N LEU A 160 -5.17 -20.06 -10.14
CA LEU A 160 -4.81 -20.97 -11.23
C LEU A 160 -6.04 -21.44 -12.02
N SER A 161 -7.23 -21.39 -11.41
CA SER A 161 -8.48 -21.65 -12.10
C SER A 161 -8.98 -20.40 -12.83
N LEU A 162 -9.20 -20.50 -14.14
CA LEU A 162 -9.74 -19.38 -14.94
C LEU A 162 -11.17 -19.00 -14.52
N ASP A 163 -11.97 -19.96 -14.04
CA ASP A 163 -13.31 -19.67 -13.52
C ASP A 163 -13.22 -18.86 -12.22
N ASN A 164 -12.33 -19.22 -11.32
CA ASN A 164 -12.07 -18.46 -10.10
C ASN A 164 -11.52 -17.05 -10.42
N ALA A 165 -10.57 -16.96 -11.35
CA ALA A 165 -10.03 -15.67 -11.80
C ALA A 165 -11.15 -14.73 -12.31
N GLN A 166 -12.06 -15.24 -13.12
CA GLN A 166 -13.22 -14.48 -13.59
C GLN A 166 -14.11 -14.00 -12.44
N ARG A 167 -14.38 -14.85 -11.45
CA ARG A 167 -15.19 -14.50 -10.28
C ARG A 167 -14.53 -13.44 -9.43
N ILE A 168 -13.23 -13.60 -9.15
CA ILE A 168 -12.45 -12.62 -8.37
C ILE A 168 -12.42 -11.25 -9.07
N CYS A 169 -12.26 -11.22 -10.40
CA CYS A 169 -12.28 -9.98 -11.16
C CYS A 169 -13.65 -9.29 -11.24
N THR A 170 -14.72 -9.96 -10.86
CA THR A 170 -16.09 -9.42 -10.91
C THR A 170 -16.66 -9.08 -9.53
N ALA A 171 -15.92 -9.36 -8.47
CA ALA A 171 -16.29 -9.07 -7.09
C ALA A 171 -16.00 -7.61 -6.73
#